data_2fc8df7d8875b6fa20eb4d77d81b10f4
#
_entry.id   2fc8df7d8875b6fa20eb4d77d81b10f4
#
_cell.length_a   1.000
_cell.length_b   1.000
_cell.length_c   1.000
_cell.angle_alpha   90.00
_cell.angle_beta   90.00
_cell.angle_gamma   90.00
#
_symmetry.space_group_name_H-M   'P 1'
#
loop_
_entity.id
_entity.type
_entity.pdbx_description
1 polymer ?
#
loop_
_entity_poly.entity_id
_entity_poly.type
_entity_poly.pdbx_seq_one_letter_code
_entity_poly.pdbx_strand_id
1 'polypeptide(L)'
;HTGAAAAAAGGFTTVVCMANTKPPVDNVETLEYVLAEGKKTPINVLSAANITVGMKGEVLTDMELLKAHGAAGFTDDGIPLKDSALVKKAMEEAVRLNVPLSFHEEDPTLITNNGINRGAVSEHFGIGGSPAAAEDVLVARDCMLALHTGALIDIQHISSGHSVRMVE
;
A
#
# COMPACT_ATOMS: atom_id res chain seq x y z
N HIS A 1 4.25 14.63 -13.70
CA HIS A 1 5.03 15.88 -13.65
C HIS A 1 4.52 16.86 -12.58
N THR A 2 3.21 17.12 -12.50
CA THR A 2 2.63 18.07 -11.52
C THR A 2 2.84 17.64 -10.06
N GLY A 3 2.68 16.35 -9.76
CA GLY A 3 2.94 15.82 -8.42
C GLY A 3 4.42 15.96 -8.02
N ALA A 4 5.35 15.68 -8.94
CA ALA A 4 6.78 15.87 -8.67
C ALA A 4 7.14 17.34 -8.48
N ALA A 5 6.52 18.26 -9.23
CA ALA A 5 6.71 19.69 -9.02
C ALA A 5 6.18 20.16 -7.66
N ALA A 6 5.01 19.66 -7.25
CA ALA A 6 4.45 19.97 -5.93
C ALA A 6 5.33 19.42 -4.80
N ALA A 7 5.83 18.19 -4.94
CA ALA A 7 6.75 17.57 -3.99
C ALA A 7 8.06 18.38 -3.87
N ALA A 8 8.65 18.78 -5.00
CA ALA A 8 9.84 19.63 -5.01
C ALA A 8 9.60 20.97 -4.30
N ALA A 9 8.45 21.62 -4.55
CA ALA A 9 8.08 22.85 -3.88
C ALA A 9 7.89 22.67 -2.35
N GLY A 10 7.47 21.47 -1.92
CA GLY A 10 7.38 21.06 -0.52
C GLY A 10 8.71 20.62 0.12
N GLY A 11 9.82 20.62 -0.64
CA GLY A 11 11.15 20.23 -0.15
C GLY A 11 11.45 18.73 -0.23
N PHE A 12 10.58 17.92 -0.87
CA PHE A 12 10.84 16.50 -1.08
C PHE A 12 11.83 16.30 -2.23
N THR A 13 12.87 15.53 -1.99
CA THR A 13 13.87 15.16 -2.99
C THR A 13 13.61 13.81 -3.65
N THR A 14 12.77 13.00 -3.03
CA THR A 14 12.40 11.66 -3.51
C THR A 14 10.95 11.38 -3.15
N VAL A 15 10.22 10.76 -4.08
CA VAL A 15 8.85 10.26 -3.87
C VAL A 15 8.74 8.85 -4.45
N VAL A 16 7.82 8.06 -3.89
CA VAL A 16 7.46 6.74 -4.43
C VAL A 16 6.02 6.82 -4.93
N CYS A 17 5.80 6.53 -6.21
CA CYS A 17 4.46 6.49 -6.79
C CYS A 17 3.77 5.18 -6.39
N MET A 18 2.48 5.29 -6.02
CA MET A 18 1.63 4.12 -5.80
C MET A 18 1.30 3.40 -7.12
N ALA A 19 0.99 2.12 -6.99
CA ALA A 19 0.79 1.22 -8.14
C ALA A 19 -0.64 1.24 -8.72
N ASN A 20 -1.58 1.94 -8.07
CA ASN A 20 -3.01 1.98 -8.41
C ASN A 20 -3.36 2.93 -9.58
N THR A 21 -2.59 2.88 -10.62
CA THR A 21 -2.78 3.68 -11.86
C THR A 21 -3.75 2.99 -12.84
N LYS A 22 -3.99 3.59 -14.01
CA LYS A 22 -4.77 3.00 -15.11
C LYS A 22 -3.97 3.09 -16.41
N PRO A 23 -3.44 1.95 -16.89
CA PRO A 23 -3.46 0.61 -16.29
C PRO A 23 -2.68 0.54 -14.96
N PRO A 24 -2.93 -0.49 -14.10
CA PRO A 24 -2.18 -0.68 -12.86
C PRO A 24 -0.72 -1.06 -13.15
N VAL A 25 0.17 -0.80 -12.17
CA VAL A 25 1.60 -1.12 -12.33
C VAL A 25 1.85 -2.59 -11.96
N ASP A 26 1.24 -3.51 -12.70
CA ASP A 26 1.33 -4.96 -12.49
C ASP A 26 2.15 -5.70 -13.57
N ASN A 27 2.77 -4.92 -14.46
CA ASN A 27 3.59 -5.43 -15.56
C ASN A 27 4.77 -4.48 -15.84
N VAL A 28 5.76 -5.00 -16.56
CA VAL A 28 7.00 -4.28 -16.85
C VAL A 28 6.76 -3.01 -17.67
N GLU A 29 5.90 -3.08 -18.68
CA GLU A 29 5.66 -1.95 -19.59
C GLU A 29 5.13 -0.72 -18.84
N THR A 30 4.15 -0.93 -17.95
CA THR A 30 3.59 0.15 -17.14
C THR A 30 4.61 0.69 -16.14
N LEU A 31 5.38 -0.21 -15.49
CA LEU A 31 6.43 0.19 -14.54
C LEU A 31 7.50 1.05 -15.22
N GLU A 32 8.03 0.59 -16.34
CA GLU A 32 9.08 1.31 -17.10
C GLU A 32 8.58 2.65 -17.60
N TYR A 33 7.30 2.74 -18.03
CA TYR A 33 6.68 4.00 -18.40
C TYR A 33 6.69 5.01 -17.25
N VAL A 34 6.25 4.61 -16.06
CA VAL A 34 6.23 5.48 -14.86
C VAL A 34 7.64 5.95 -14.51
N LEU A 35 8.62 5.03 -14.49
CA LEU A 35 10.01 5.36 -14.19
C LEU A 35 10.63 6.30 -15.26
N ALA A 36 10.33 6.08 -16.53
CA ALA A 36 10.80 6.94 -17.61
C ALA A 36 10.23 8.36 -17.51
N GLU A 37 8.95 8.49 -17.20
CA GLU A 37 8.33 9.80 -16.95
C GLU A 37 8.91 10.47 -15.68
N GLY A 38 9.17 9.68 -14.65
CA GLY A 38 9.81 10.17 -13.42
C GLY A 38 11.18 10.80 -13.64
N LYS A 39 12.00 10.23 -14.54
CA LYS A 39 13.33 10.75 -14.90
C LYS A 39 13.30 12.14 -15.55
N LYS A 40 12.14 12.59 -16.02
CA LYS A 40 11.95 13.92 -16.62
C LYS A 40 11.57 14.99 -15.58
N THR A 41 11.60 14.67 -14.32
CA THR A 41 11.21 15.57 -13.23
C THR A 41 12.43 16.04 -12.42
N PRO A 42 12.31 17.13 -11.64
CA PRO A 42 13.45 17.68 -10.89
C PRO A 42 13.82 16.90 -9.62
N ILE A 43 13.06 15.87 -9.26
CA ILE A 43 13.29 15.03 -8.07
C ILE A 43 13.38 13.55 -8.44
N ASN A 44 13.84 12.72 -7.51
CA ASN A 44 13.80 11.27 -7.71
C ASN A 44 12.38 10.76 -7.62
N VAL A 45 11.91 10.09 -8.65
CA VAL A 45 10.61 9.43 -8.68
C VAL A 45 10.83 7.92 -8.79
N LEU A 46 10.53 7.21 -7.72
CA LEU A 46 10.49 5.76 -7.67
C LEU A 46 9.05 5.29 -7.86
N SER A 47 8.84 4.03 -8.18
CA SER A 47 7.51 3.42 -8.29
C SER A 47 7.42 2.14 -7.48
N ALA A 48 6.36 1.97 -6.73
CA ALA A 48 5.89 0.67 -6.32
C ALA A 48 5.26 -0.05 -7.53
N ALA A 49 5.24 -1.39 -7.48
CA ALA A 49 4.44 -2.22 -8.37
C ALA A 49 3.32 -2.91 -7.57
N ASN A 50 2.34 -3.50 -8.28
CA ASN A 50 1.25 -4.19 -7.61
C ASN A 50 1.71 -5.53 -7.03
N ILE A 51 1.14 -5.89 -5.87
CA ILE A 51 1.29 -7.22 -5.27
C ILE A 51 0.53 -8.24 -6.10
N THR A 52 -0.69 -7.89 -6.54
CA THR A 52 -1.54 -8.83 -7.29
C THR A 52 -1.88 -8.32 -8.68
N VAL A 53 -2.05 -9.25 -9.60
CA VAL A 53 -2.41 -8.97 -11.01
C VAL A 53 -3.75 -8.25 -11.06
N GLY A 54 -3.76 -7.07 -11.68
CA GLY A 54 -4.97 -6.23 -11.80
C GLY A 54 -5.51 -5.73 -10.47
N MET A 55 -4.75 -5.82 -9.37
CA MET A 55 -5.18 -5.46 -8.00
C MET A 55 -6.41 -6.26 -7.53
N LYS A 56 -6.50 -7.55 -7.92
CA LYS A 56 -7.69 -8.38 -7.64
C LYS A 56 -7.60 -9.16 -6.33
N GLY A 57 -6.41 -9.22 -5.70
CA GLY A 57 -6.21 -10.01 -4.50
C GLY A 57 -6.27 -11.53 -4.72
N GLU A 58 -6.03 -12.01 -5.94
CA GLU A 58 -6.19 -13.41 -6.32
C GLU A 58 -4.86 -14.10 -6.70
N VAL A 59 -4.04 -13.43 -7.50
CA VAL A 59 -2.79 -13.97 -8.04
C VAL A 59 -1.69 -12.95 -7.88
N LEU A 60 -0.53 -13.37 -7.35
CA LEU A 60 0.65 -12.51 -7.25
C LEU A 60 1.16 -12.13 -8.65
N THR A 61 1.66 -10.92 -8.76
CA THR A 61 2.45 -10.51 -9.93
C THR A 61 3.79 -11.25 -9.97
N ASP A 62 4.49 -11.17 -11.08
CA ASP A 62 5.89 -11.60 -11.13
C ASP A 62 6.76 -10.55 -10.42
N MET A 63 6.80 -10.65 -9.09
CA MET A 63 7.51 -9.68 -8.23
C MET A 63 9.02 -9.67 -8.52
N GLU A 64 9.60 -10.81 -8.88
CA GLU A 64 11.03 -10.88 -9.22
C GLU A 64 11.34 -10.10 -10.50
N LEU A 65 10.54 -10.30 -11.54
CA LEU A 65 10.67 -9.58 -12.80
C LEU A 65 10.47 -8.07 -12.59
N LEU A 66 9.41 -7.68 -11.88
CA LEU A 66 9.13 -6.25 -11.61
C LEU A 66 10.24 -5.60 -10.77
N LYS A 67 10.79 -6.30 -9.78
CA LYS A 67 11.96 -5.82 -9.04
C LYS A 67 13.16 -5.62 -9.97
N ALA A 68 13.45 -6.59 -10.84
CA ALA A 68 14.57 -6.51 -11.78
C ALA A 68 14.44 -5.29 -12.73
N HIS A 69 13.20 -4.84 -13.01
CA HIS A 69 12.89 -3.66 -13.81
C HIS A 69 12.74 -2.37 -12.99
N GLY A 70 13.01 -2.40 -11.69
CA GLY A 70 13.15 -1.18 -10.89
C GLY A 70 11.99 -0.87 -9.95
N ALA A 71 11.10 -1.80 -9.66
CA ALA A 71 10.11 -1.62 -8.60
C ALA A 71 10.81 -1.41 -7.25
N ALA A 72 10.46 -0.34 -6.55
CA ALA A 72 11.02 0.03 -5.25
C ALA A 72 10.41 -0.76 -4.08
N GLY A 73 9.25 -1.32 -4.28
CA GLY A 73 8.45 -2.11 -3.34
C GLY A 73 7.14 -2.50 -4.00
N PHE A 74 6.22 -3.11 -3.24
CA PHE A 74 4.95 -3.59 -3.79
C PHE A 74 3.77 -3.17 -2.92
N THR A 75 2.65 -2.85 -3.57
CA THR A 75 1.42 -2.40 -2.92
C THR A 75 0.20 -2.61 -3.83
N ASP A 76 -0.93 -2.99 -3.25
CA ASP A 76 -2.24 -2.89 -3.90
C ASP A 76 -3.05 -1.73 -3.28
N ASP A 77 -2.40 -0.59 -3.04
CA ASP A 77 -2.96 0.59 -2.37
C ASP A 77 -4.39 0.92 -2.81
N GLY A 78 -5.24 1.18 -1.82
CA GLY A 78 -6.67 1.41 -1.95
C GLY A 78 -7.51 0.13 -1.98
N ILE A 79 -6.90 -1.07 -2.07
CA ILE A 79 -7.61 -2.37 -2.03
C ILE A 79 -6.93 -3.30 -1.02
N PRO A 80 -7.54 -3.54 0.16
CA PRO A 80 -6.96 -4.43 1.15
C PRO A 80 -6.95 -5.89 0.67
N LEU A 81 -5.84 -6.58 0.89
CA LEU A 81 -5.72 -8.00 0.58
C LEU A 81 -6.36 -8.83 1.70
N LYS A 82 -7.43 -9.56 1.38
CA LYS A 82 -8.23 -10.30 2.37
C LYS A 82 -7.72 -11.71 2.63
N ASP A 83 -7.12 -12.36 1.63
CA ASP A 83 -6.61 -13.73 1.76
C ASP A 83 -5.27 -13.74 2.50
N SER A 84 -5.28 -14.18 3.75
CA SER A 84 -4.08 -14.26 4.58
C SER A 84 -3.02 -15.21 4.03
N ALA A 85 -3.41 -16.25 3.29
CA ALA A 85 -2.44 -17.17 2.68
C ALA A 85 -1.71 -16.49 1.52
N LEU A 86 -2.43 -15.69 0.72
CA LEU A 86 -1.85 -14.89 -0.36
C LEU A 86 -0.92 -13.80 0.21
N VAL A 87 -1.34 -13.10 1.26
CA VAL A 87 -0.51 -12.09 1.93
C VAL A 87 0.77 -12.71 2.48
N LYS A 88 0.68 -13.85 3.18
CA LYS A 88 1.86 -14.56 3.68
C LYS A 88 2.80 -14.92 2.53
N LYS A 89 2.28 -15.44 1.43
CA LYS A 89 3.09 -15.78 0.25
C LYS A 89 3.77 -14.55 -0.36
N ALA A 90 3.07 -13.42 -0.44
CA ALA A 90 3.64 -12.15 -0.89
C ALA A 90 4.78 -11.69 0.03
N MET A 91 4.60 -11.82 1.35
CA MET A 91 5.63 -11.48 2.35
C MET A 91 6.86 -12.38 2.22
N GLU A 92 6.69 -13.68 2.07
CA GLU A 92 7.79 -14.64 1.86
C GLU A 92 8.59 -14.29 0.58
N GLU A 93 7.90 -13.95 -0.48
CA GLU A 93 8.52 -13.51 -1.73
C GLU A 93 9.25 -12.16 -1.57
N ALA A 94 8.64 -11.21 -0.88
CA ALA A 94 9.27 -9.91 -0.58
C ALA A 94 10.55 -10.06 0.25
N VAL A 95 10.56 -10.98 1.22
CA VAL A 95 11.79 -11.32 1.98
C VAL A 95 12.87 -11.88 1.04
N ARG A 96 12.53 -12.85 0.20
CA ARG A 96 13.45 -13.44 -0.78
C ARG A 96 14.06 -12.38 -1.70
N LEU A 97 13.26 -11.42 -2.09
CA LEU A 97 13.64 -10.34 -2.99
C LEU A 97 14.29 -9.16 -2.28
N ASN A 98 14.24 -9.09 -0.96
CA ASN A 98 14.67 -7.95 -0.16
C ASN A 98 14.01 -6.63 -0.60
N VAL A 99 12.69 -6.62 -0.62
CA VAL A 99 11.85 -5.44 -0.96
C VAL A 99 10.78 -5.24 0.09
N PRO A 100 10.32 -4.00 0.36
CA PRO A 100 9.21 -3.75 1.25
C PRO A 100 7.86 -4.01 0.58
N LEU A 101 6.86 -4.35 1.40
CA LEU A 101 5.45 -4.32 1.05
C LEU A 101 4.76 -3.15 1.77
N SER A 102 3.85 -2.48 1.08
CA SER A 102 3.05 -1.41 1.68
C SER A 102 1.56 -1.75 1.58
N PHE A 103 0.85 -1.69 2.72
CA PHE A 103 -0.52 -2.18 2.83
C PHE A 103 -1.50 -1.05 3.17
N HIS A 104 -2.67 -1.10 2.52
CA HIS A 104 -3.84 -0.28 2.82
C HIS A 104 -4.82 -1.12 3.63
N GLU A 105 -4.82 -0.92 4.96
CA GLU A 105 -5.52 -1.80 5.86
C GLU A 105 -6.87 -1.23 6.27
N GLU A 106 -7.91 -1.64 5.59
CA GLU A 106 -9.29 -1.26 5.87
C GLU A 106 -10.24 -2.40 5.47
N ASP A 107 -10.71 -3.22 6.42
CA ASP A 107 -11.63 -4.31 6.11
C ASP A 107 -13.00 -3.77 5.68
N PRO A 108 -13.36 -3.87 4.39
CA PRO A 108 -14.61 -3.31 3.88
C PRO A 108 -15.86 -4.02 4.43
N THR A 109 -15.73 -5.21 5.01
CA THR A 109 -16.88 -5.92 5.60
C THR A 109 -17.36 -5.30 6.90
N LEU A 110 -16.51 -4.52 7.56
CA LEU A 110 -16.81 -3.80 8.80
C LEU A 110 -17.26 -2.35 8.56
N ILE A 111 -17.18 -1.86 7.33
CA ILE A 111 -17.46 -0.47 6.99
C ILE A 111 -18.87 -0.33 6.48
N THR A 112 -19.63 0.58 7.10
CA THR A 112 -20.95 1.00 6.61
C THR A 112 -20.95 2.40 6.01
N ASN A 113 -19.97 3.24 6.43
CA ASN A 113 -19.74 4.58 5.91
C ASN A 113 -18.27 4.94 6.21
N ASN A 114 -17.49 5.21 5.18
CA ASN A 114 -16.05 5.47 5.27
C ASN A 114 -15.65 6.95 5.06
N GLY A 115 -16.59 7.86 5.08
CA GLY A 115 -16.27 9.29 4.89
C GLY A 115 -15.54 9.93 6.06
N ILE A 116 -15.55 9.31 7.24
CA ILE A 116 -14.95 9.78 8.49
C ILE A 116 -14.78 8.62 9.47
N ASN A 117 -13.83 8.72 10.37
CA ASN A 117 -13.71 7.77 11.50
C ASN A 117 -14.90 7.88 12.45
N ARG A 118 -15.40 6.75 12.93
CA ARG A 118 -16.46 6.72 13.93
C ARG A 118 -15.96 7.25 15.27
N GLY A 119 -16.71 8.21 15.85
CA GLY A 119 -16.41 8.81 17.14
C GLY A 119 -17.24 10.06 17.39
N ALA A 120 -16.88 10.84 18.39
CA ALA A 120 -17.66 12.01 18.82
C ALA A 120 -17.96 12.99 17.68
N VAL A 121 -17.04 13.18 16.74
CA VAL A 121 -17.24 14.08 15.59
C VAL A 121 -18.26 13.51 14.61
N SER A 122 -18.14 12.24 14.24
CA SER A 122 -19.12 11.60 13.34
C SER A 122 -20.51 11.52 13.96
N GLU A 123 -20.59 11.30 15.26
CA GLU A 123 -21.85 11.32 16.04
C GLU A 123 -22.46 12.72 16.07
N HIS A 124 -21.64 13.75 16.33
CA HIS A 124 -22.09 15.14 16.34
C HIS A 124 -22.72 15.56 15.01
N PHE A 125 -22.14 15.14 13.89
CA PHE A 125 -22.68 15.45 12.57
C PHE A 125 -23.74 14.45 12.05
N GLY A 126 -23.98 13.36 12.77
CA GLY A 126 -24.96 12.35 12.36
C GLY A 126 -24.61 11.61 11.05
N ILE A 127 -23.33 11.57 10.65
CA ILE A 127 -22.91 11.03 9.35
C ILE A 127 -22.36 9.60 9.44
N GLY A 128 -22.45 8.97 10.61
CA GLY A 128 -21.90 7.63 10.84
C GLY A 128 -20.39 7.66 10.95
N GLY A 129 -19.70 6.65 10.41
CA GLY A 129 -18.25 6.59 10.41
C GLY A 129 -17.71 5.17 10.33
N SER A 130 -16.47 5.04 9.85
CA SER A 130 -15.75 3.77 9.81
C SER A 130 -15.27 3.41 11.22
N PRO A 131 -15.58 2.22 11.74
CA PRO A 131 -15.09 1.80 13.04
C PRO A 131 -13.57 1.52 12.99
N ALA A 132 -12.85 1.86 14.05
CA ALA A 132 -11.42 1.57 14.16
C ALA A 132 -11.10 0.07 13.93
N ALA A 133 -12.01 -0.82 14.30
CA ALA A 133 -11.87 -2.26 14.08
C ALA A 133 -11.65 -2.63 12.60
N ALA A 134 -12.13 -1.82 11.64
CA ALA A 134 -11.92 -2.08 10.23
C ALA A 134 -10.42 -2.00 9.85
N GLU A 135 -9.68 -1.10 10.46
CA GLU A 135 -8.22 -1.00 10.33
C GLU A 135 -7.53 -2.04 11.23
N ASP A 136 -7.89 -2.07 12.51
CA ASP A 136 -7.19 -2.85 13.56
C ASP A 136 -7.04 -4.33 13.21
N VAL A 137 -8.08 -4.97 12.64
CA VAL A 137 -8.05 -6.42 12.36
C VAL A 137 -7.06 -6.80 11.26
N LEU A 138 -6.92 -5.98 10.24
CA LEU A 138 -5.97 -6.23 9.15
C LEU A 138 -4.55 -5.86 9.56
N VAL A 139 -4.37 -4.74 10.26
CA VAL A 139 -3.07 -4.36 10.84
C VAL A 139 -2.55 -5.45 11.77
N ALA A 140 -3.39 -5.98 12.69
CA ALA A 140 -3.00 -7.08 13.58
C ALA A 140 -2.57 -8.32 12.80
N ARG A 141 -3.34 -8.71 11.78
CA ARG A 141 -3.01 -9.85 10.90
C ARG A 141 -1.65 -9.66 10.25
N ASP A 142 -1.41 -8.50 9.67
CA ASP A 142 -0.21 -8.27 8.86
C ASP A 142 1.03 -8.08 9.71
N CYS A 143 0.92 -7.45 10.87
CA CYS A 143 1.99 -7.42 11.86
C CYS A 143 2.38 -8.84 12.30
N MET A 144 1.41 -9.71 12.58
CA MET A 144 1.69 -11.10 12.96
C MET A 144 2.32 -11.90 11.82
N LEU A 145 1.85 -11.72 10.58
CA LEU A 145 2.45 -12.38 9.42
C LEU A 145 3.87 -11.87 9.16
N ALA A 146 4.11 -10.57 9.33
CA ALA A 146 5.44 -9.98 9.19
C ALA A 146 6.42 -10.53 10.24
N LEU A 147 5.99 -10.67 11.50
CA LEU A 147 6.79 -11.30 12.55
C LEU A 147 7.16 -12.75 12.22
N HIS A 148 6.26 -13.52 11.61
CA HIS A 148 6.51 -14.91 11.23
C HIS A 148 7.38 -15.07 9.99
N THR A 149 7.29 -14.14 9.04
CA THR A 149 8.01 -14.22 7.76
C THR A 149 9.33 -13.46 7.78
N GLY A 150 9.46 -12.46 8.65
CA GLY A 150 10.55 -11.51 8.64
C GLY A 150 10.41 -10.42 7.56
N ALA A 151 9.23 -10.26 6.98
CA ALA A 151 8.98 -9.26 5.94
C ALA A 151 9.06 -7.83 6.48
N LEU A 152 9.64 -6.95 5.68
CA LEU A 152 9.58 -5.51 5.89
C LEU A 152 8.26 -4.99 5.34
N ILE A 153 7.39 -4.51 6.21
CA ILE A 153 6.10 -3.95 5.84
C ILE A 153 5.97 -2.49 6.26
N ASP A 154 5.19 -1.76 5.49
CA ASP A 154 4.71 -0.41 5.76
C ASP A 154 3.18 -0.46 5.85
N ILE A 155 2.62 0.01 6.95
CA ILE A 155 1.18 0.17 7.11
C ILE A 155 0.85 1.64 6.83
N GLN A 156 0.13 1.88 5.75
CA GLN A 156 -0.19 3.22 5.29
C GLN A 156 -1.21 3.91 6.20
N HIS A 157 -1.12 5.25 6.29
CA HIS A 157 -2.13 6.16 6.84
C HIS A 157 -2.88 5.64 8.08
N ILE A 158 -2.18 5.07 9.07
CA ILE A 158 -2.76 4.59 10.33
C ILE A 158 -3.59 5.69 10.99
N SER A 159 -4.80 5.36 11.38
CA SER A 159 -5.75 6.26 12.02
C SER A 159 -6.23 5.79 13.41
N SER A 160 -5.99 4.51 13.76
CA SER A 160 -6.35 3.90 15.04
C SER A 160 -5.21 3.89 16.04
N GLY A 161 -5.49 4.28 17.29
CA GLY A 161 -4.53 4.16 18.38
C GLY A 161 -4.20 2.70 18.77
N HIS A 162 -5.03 1.72 18.40
CA HIS A 162 -4.70 0.30 18.56
C HIS A 162 -3.69 -0.12 17.50
N SER A 163 -3.90 0.26 16.24
CA SER A 163 -2.97 -0.01 15.13
C SER A 163 -1.58 0.55 15.41
N VAL A 164 -1.48 1.79 15.92
CA VAL A 164 -0.18 2.36 16.33
C VAL A 164 0.55 1.45 17.31
N ARG A 165 -0.13 0.96 18.36
CA ARG A 165 0.49 0.08 19.35
C ARG A 165 0.86 -1.31 18.82
N MET A 166 0.22 -1.75 17.74
CA MET A 166 0.56 -3.04 17.10
C MET A 166 1.79 -2.94 16.22
N VAL A 167 2.07 -1.75 15.68
CA VAL A 167 3.24 -1.49 14.83
C VAL A 167 4.49 -1.16 15.66
N GLU A 168 4.33 -0.64 16.88
CA GLU A 168 5.42 -0.39 17.85
C GLU A 168 6.08 -1.70 18.32
#